data_f8f3c8eee8c73509856ea84c771a47df
#
_entry.id   f8f3c8eee8c73509856ea84c771a47df
#
_cell.length_a   1.000
_cell.length_b   1.000
_cell.length_c   1.000
_cell.angle_alpha   90.00
_cell.angle_beta   90.00
_cell.angle_gamma   90.00
#
_symmetry.space_group_name_H-M   'P 1'
#
loop_
_entity.id
_entity.type
_entity.pdbx_description
1 polymer ?
#
loop_
_entity_poly.entity_id
_entity_poly.type
_entity_poly.pdbx_seq_one_letter_code
_entity_poly.pdbx_strand_id
1 'polypeptide(L)'
;ASLDRICPLSVKEAEDKDILEEGHVYIAPGDFHIVVESNGFGKYQIRTNQLPQRNGHRPSADVMFESVAKVFKYNALGVIMTGMGKDGAVELAEMRKQGAWTLGQDEKSAIVYGMPRVAWELGAVQKQVALDKMAEEISSLAISNY
;
A
#
# COMPACT_ATOMS: atom_id res chain seq x y z
N ALA A 1 -5.27 -11.93 -13.63
CA ALA A 1 -5.33 -13.22 -14.18
C ALA A 1 -5.21 -14.34 -13.15
N SER A 2 -4.01 -14.86 -12.86
CA SER A 2 -3.92 -16.01 -11.93
C SER A 2 -4.31 -15.64 -10.50
N LEU A 3 -4.00 -14.45 -10.01
CA LEU A 3 -4.39 -14.01 -8.67
C LEU A 3 -5.90 -13.87 -8.53
N ASP A 4 -6.57 -13.39 -9.57
CA ASP A 4 -8.02 -13.27 -9.57
C ASP A 4 -8.71 -14.62 -9.43
N ARG A 5 -8.10 -15.69 -9.93
CA ARG A 5 -8.66 -17.04 -9.84
C ARG A 5 -8.53 -17.68 -8.47
N ILE A 6 -7.50 -17.33 -7.69
CA ILE A 6 -7.22 -17.98 -6.41
C ILE A 6 -7.59 -17.13 -5.20
N CYS A 7 -7.90 -15.84 -5.40
CA CYS A 7 -8.35 -14.95 -4.33
C CYS A 7 -9.87 -14.89 -4.25
N PRO A 8 -10.46 -14.81 -3.04
CA PRO A 8 -11.90 -14.56 -2.90
C PRO A 8 -12.27 -13.12 -3.29
N LEU A 9 -11.30 -12.24 -3.45
CA LEU A 9 -11.46 -10.85 -3.88
C LEU A 9 -11.30 -10.75 -5.39
N SER A 10 -11.91 -9.75 -6.00
CA SER A 10 -11.68 -9.43 -7.41
C SER A 10 -10.36 -8.70 -7.55
N VAL A 11 -9.47 -9.20 -8.40
CA VAL A 11 -8.15 -8.62 -8.61
C VAL A 11 -8.03 -8.13 -10.05
N LYS A 12 -7.62 -6.90 -10.24
CA LYS A 12 -7.42 -6.33 -11.57
C LYS A 12 -6.21 -5.39 -11.60
N GLU A 13 -5.65 -5.20 -12.78
CA GLU A 13 -4.70 -4.11 -13.01
C GLU A 13 -5.48 -2.80 -12.99
N ALA A 14 -4.99 -1.80 -12.26
CA ALA A 14 -5.65 -0.52 -12.13
C ALA A 14 -5.65 0.24 -13.46
N GLU A 15 -6.78 0.86 -13.76
CA GLU A 15 -6.93 1.75 -14.91
C GLU A 15 -7.31 3.14 -14.41
N ASP A 16 -6.97 4.16 -15.18
CA ASP A 16 -7.27 5.54 -14.83
C ASP A 16 -8.78 5.72 -14.62
N LYS A 17 -9.15 6.38 -13.54
CA LYS A 17 -10.55 6.64 -13.14
C LYS A 17 -11.31 5.43 -12.61
N ASP A 18 -10.64 4.31 -12.33
CA ASP A 18 -11.28 3.19 -11.64
C ASP A 18 -11.83 3.67 -10.30
N ILE A 19 -13.09 3.36 -10.03
CA ILE A 19 -13.71 3.64 -8.74
C ILE A 19 -13.29 2.55 -7.75
N LEU A 20 -12.84 2.96 -6.57
CA LEU A 20 -12.48 2.02 -5.52
C LEU A 20 -13.74 1.39 -4.93
N GLU A 21 -13.81 0.07 -4.97
CA GLU A 21 -14.95 -0.71 -4.50
C GLU A 21 -14.51 -1.75 -3.47
N GLU A 22 -15.38 -2.06 -2.54
CA GLU A 22 -15.13 -3.10 -1.56
C GLU A 22 -14.91 -4.46 -2.26
N GLY A 23 -14.06 -5.29 -1.69
CA GLY A 23 -13.80 -6.61 -2.23
C GLY A 23 -12.92 -6.62 -3.47
N HIS A 24 -12.29 -5.51 -3.81
CA HIS A 24 -11.45 -5.38 -5.00
C HIS A 24 -10.00 -5.09 -4.63
N VAL A 25 -9.09 -5.67 -5.42
CA VAL A 25 -7.65 -5.42 -5.36
C VAL A 25 -7.22 -4.78 -6.67
N TYR A 26 -6.50 -3.68 -6.59
CA TYR A 26 -6.01 -2.93 -7.74
C TYR A 26 -4.49 -2.99 -7.77
N ILE A 27 -3.94 -3.52 -8.85
CA ILE A 27 -2.49 -3.66 -9.03
C ILE A 27 -2.01 -2.51 -9.92
N ALA A 28 -1.00 -1.79 -9.46
CA ALA A 28 -0.44 -0.69 -10.24
C ALA A 28 0.13 -1.20 -11.56
N PRO A 29 -0.25 -0.58 -12.71
CA PRO A 29 0.33 -0.97 -13.99
C PRO A 29 1.80 -0.58 -14.07
N GLY A 30 2.58 -1.33 -14.84
CA GLY A 30 4.00 -1.02 -15.05
C GLY A 30 4.16 0.34 -15.71
N ASP A 31 5.19 1.08 -15.30
CA ASP A 31 5.55 2.41 -15.82
C ASP A 31 4.53 3.52 -15.55
N PHE A 32 3.58 3.30 -14.66
CA PHE A 32 2.63 4.34 -14.24
C PHE A 32 2.59 4.41 -12.72
N HIS A 33 2.55 5.62 -12.19
CA HIS A 33 2.19 5.84 -10.79
C HIS A 33 0.68 5.71 -10.64
N ILE A 34 0.23 5.24 -9.48
CA ILE A 34 -1.18 5.32 -9.12
C ILE A 34 -1.32 6.19 -7.87
N VAL A 35 -2.34 7.02 -7.87
CA VAL A 35 -2.73 7.82 -6.70
C VAL A 35 -4.23 7.65 -6.49
N VAL A 36 -4.68 7.90 -5.27
CA VAL A 36 -6.10 7.88 -4.94
C VAL A 36 -6.58 9.31 -4.73
N GLU A 37 -7.83 9.56 -5.10
CA GLU A 37 -8.46 10.86 -4.90
C GLU A 37 -9.96 10.72 -4.72
N SER A 38 -10.59 11.72 -4.12
CA SER A 38 -12.05 11.80 -4.07
C SER A 38 -12.57 12.21 -5.44
N ASN A 39 -13.67 11.62 -5.88
CA ASN A 39 -14.30 12.01 -7.13
C ASN A 39 -15.32 13.16 -6.96
N GLY A 40 -15.48 13.68 -5.75
CA GLY A 40 -16.43 14.76 -5.48
C GLY A 40 -17.87 14.31 -5.24
N PHE A 41 -18.16 13.01 -5.35
CA PHE A 41 -19.51 12.45 -5.23
C PHE A 41 -19.59 11.39 -4.12
N GLY A 42 -18.73 11.50 -3.11
CA GLY A 42 -18.73 10.56 -2.00
C GLY A 42 -18.01 9.25 -2.28
N LYS A 43 -17.34 9.15 -3.41
CA LYS A 43 -16.56 7.97 -3.78
C LYS A 43 -15.11 8.35 -4.02
N TYR A 44 -14.25 7.35 -4.11
CA TYR A 44 -12.82 7.52 -4.35
C TYR A 44 -12.44 6.79 -5.62
N GLN A 45 -11.43 7.31 -6.30
CA GLN A 45 -11.00 6.74 -7.57
C GLN A 45 -9.48 6.71 -7.66
N ILE A 46 -8.99 5.86 -8.56
CA ILE A 46 -7.58 5.78 -8.91
C ILE A 46 -7.31 6.71 -10.08
N ARG A 47 -6.20 7.45 -10.02
CA ARG A 47 -5.66 8.15 -11.18
C ARG A 47 -4.29 7.57 -11.48
N THR A 48 -4.02 7.40 -12.74
CA THR A 48 -2.70 6.96 -13.22
C THR A 48 -1.98 8.11 -13.87
N ASN A 49 -0.66 8.15 -13.76
CA ASN A 49 0.15 9.18 -14.41
C ASN A 49 1.56 8.66 -14.71
N GLN A 50 2.27 9.40 -15.55
CA GLN A 50 3.67 9.12 -15.86
C GLN A 50 4.60 10.25 -15.42
N LEU A 51 4.28 10.88 -14.29
CA LEU A 51 5.19 11.83 -13.66
C LEU A 51 6.53 11.14 -13.36
N PRO A 52 7.61 11.91 -13.16
CA PRO A 52 8.94 11.34 -12.97
C PRO A 52 8.98 10.24 -11.90
N GLN A 53 9.92 9.33 -12.08
CA GLN A 53 10.19 8.28 -11.09
C GLN A 53 10.48 8.90 -9.73
N ARG A 54 10.07 8.22 -8.68
CA ARG A 54 10.37 8.59 -7.30
C ARG A 54 11.13 7.45 -6.66
N ASN A 55 12.27 7.76 -6.04
CA ASN A 55 13.22 6.76 -5.54
C ASN A 55 13.70 5.79 -6.64
N GLY A 56 13.70 6.25 -7.90
CA GLY A 56 14.08 5.42 -9.04
C GLY A 56 13.01 4.45 -9.50
N HIS A 57 11.77 4.59 -9.04
CA HIS A 57 10.66 3.66 -9.34
C HIS A 57 9.44 4.35 -9.95
N ARG A 58 8.80 3.65 -10.86
CA ARG A 58 7.49 3.99 -11.40
C ARG A 58 6.79 2.70 -11.86
N PRO A 59 5.79 2.18 -11.13
CA PRO A 59 5.13 2.79 -9.97
C PRO A 59 6.02 2.89 -8.74
N SER A 60 5.78 3.93 -7.94
CA SER A 60 6.44 4.13 -6.66
C SER A 60 5.44 3.95 -5.52
N ALA A 61 5.82 3.18 -4.53
CA ALA A 61 5.02 3.01 -3.33
C ALA A 61 4.84 4.33 -2.57
N ASP A 62 5.90 5.16 -2.52
CA ASP A 62 5.80 6.47 -1.86
C ASP A 62 4.77 7.36 -2.52
N VAL A 63 4.71 7.39 -3.85
CA VAL A 63 3.71 8.20 -4.58
C VAL A 63 2.30 7.77 -4.19
N MET A 64 2.04 6.47 -4.15
CA MET A 64 0.74 5.95 -3.76
C MET A 64 0.44 6.25 -2.28
N PHE A 65 1.37 5.93 -1.38
CA PHE A 65 1.18 6.14 0.06
C PHE A 65 0.93 7.60 0.42
N GLU A 66 1.61 8.52 -0.26
CA GLU A 66 1.40 9.94 -0.06
C GLU A 66 -0.05 10.33 -0.31
N SER A 67 -0.65 9.84 -1.40
CA SER A 67 -2.04 10.12 -1.72
C SER A 67 -3.00 9.45 -0.73
N VAL A 68 -2.70 8.23 -0.30
CA VAL A 68 -3.51 7.51 0.69
C VAL A 68 -3.49 8.24 2.03
N ALA A 69 -2.33 8.72 2.46
CA ALA A 69 -2.21 9.46 3.71
C ALA A 69 -3.08 10.72 3.72
N LYS A 70 -3.11 11.44 2.60
CA LYS A 70 -3.90 12.67 2.46
C LYS A 70 -5.40 12.40 2.45
N VAL A 71 -5.82 11.37 1.73
CA VAL A 71 -7.24 11.12 1.44
C VAL A 71 -7.89 10.31 2.55
N PHE A 72 -7.25 9.26 3.02
CA PHE A 72 -7.86 8.31 3.94
C PHE A 72 -7.45 8.50 5.40
N LYS A 73 -6.29 9.12 5.65
CA LYS A 73 -5.79 9.39 7.00
C LYS A 73 -5.85 8.13 7.88
N TYR A 74 -6.61 8.14 8.98
CA TYR A 74 -6.72 6.99 9.88
C TYR A 74 -7.55 5.84 9.30
N ASN A 75 -8.26 6.06 8.20
CA ASN A 75 -9.07 5.03 7.51
C ASN A 75 -8.25 4.26 6.49
N ALA A 76 -7.02 3.95 6.82
CA ALA A 76 -6.13 3.21 5.93
C ALA A 76 -5.23 2.27 6.74
N LEU A 77 -4.75 1.25 6.08
CA LEU A 77 -3.75 0.32 6.60
C LEU A 77 -2.63 0.24 5.58
N GLY A 78 -1.42 0.62 5.98
CA GLY A 78 -0.25 0.53 5.14
C GLY A 78 0.55 -0.73 5.45
N VAL A 79 1.00 -1.42 4.41
CA VAL A 79 1.81 -2.64 4.56
C VAL A 79 3.01 -2.55 3.64
N ILE A 80 4.20 -2.84 4.18
CA ILE A 80 5.42 -2.93 3.39
C ILE A 80 6.03 -4.32 3.55
N MET A 81 6.36 -4.93 2.44
CA MET A 81 6.83 -6.31 2.40
C MET A 81 8.19 -6.41 1.71
N THR A 82 8.69 -7.63 1.56
CA THR A 82 10.01 -7.89 0.96
C THR A 82 10.26 -7.02 -0.26
N GLY A 83 11.46 -6.48 -0.37
CA GLY A 83 11.83 -5.61 -1.47
C GLY A 83 13.17 -4.94 -1.23
N MET A 84 13.81 -4.54 -2.33
CA MET A 84 15.09 -3.86 -2.31
C MET A 84 14.88 -2.34 -2.30
N GLY A 85 15.77 -1.62 -1.63
CA GLY A 85 15.74 -0.16 -1.62
C GLY A 85 14.93 0.42 -0.48
N LYS A 86 14.46 1.63 -0.69
CA LYS A 86 13.82 2.43 0.37
C LYS A 86 12.43 2.96 -0.02
N ASP A 87 11.94 2.63 -1.20
CA ASP A 87 10.65 3.15 -1.65
C ASP A 87 9.55 2.73 -0.69
N GLY A 88 8.65 3.66 -0.39
CA GLY A 88 7.53 3.44 0.52
C GLY A 88 7.80 3.81 1.98
N ALA A 89 9.06 3.89 2.41
CA ALA A 89 9.37 4.10 3.83
C ALA A 89 8.95 5.48 4.34
N VAL A 90 9.25 6.53 3.59
CA VAL A 90 8.98 7.92 4.00
C VAL A 90 7.49 8.18 4.09
N GLU A 91 6.74 7.79 3.06
CA GLU A 91 5.30 8.06 3.04
C GLU A 91 4.49 7.05 3.85
N LEU A 92 5.03 5.86 4.12
CA LEU A 92 4.43 4.99 5.12
C LEU A 92 4.49 5.64 6.52
N ALA A 93 5.61 6.31 6.82
CA ALA A 93 5.74 7.08 8.06
C ALA A 93 4.69 8.21 8.11
N GLU A 94 4.43 8.85 6.97
CA GLU A 94 3.39 9.88 6.90
C GLU A 94 2.00 9.27 7.11
N MET A 95 1.73 8.11 6.54
CA MET A 95 0.47 7.39 6.80
C MET A 95 0.29 7.13 8.30
N ARG A 96 1.34 6.64 8.96
CA ARG A 96 1.31 6.41 10.40
C ARG A 96 1.04 7.69 11.19
N LYS A 97 1.68 8.77 10.79
CA LYS A 97 1.50 10.09 11.41
C LYS A 97 0.05 10.58 11.28
N GLN A 98 -0.61 10.28 10.17
CA GLN A 98 -2.01 10.63 9.95
C GLN A 98 -2.99 9.68 10.63
N GLY A 99 -2.50 8.71 11.38
CA GLY A 99 -3.33 7.81 12.17
C GLY A 99 -3.59 6.43 11.58
N ALA A 100 -3.04 6.14 10.40
CA ALA A 100 -3.18 4.83 9.79
C ALA A 100 -2.40 3.78 10.57
N TRP A 101 -2.88 2.54 10.57
CA TRP A 101 -2.10 1.40 11.02
C TRP A 101 -1.05 1.07 9.97
N THR A 102 0.15 0.71 10.42
CA THR A 102 1.24 0.36 9.50
C THR A 102 1.92 -0.92 9.95
N LEU A 103 2.09 -1.84 9.00
CA LEU A 103 2.72 -3.13 9.21
C LEU A 103 3.93 -3.27 8.30
N GLY A 104 4.94 -4.00 8.76
CA GLY A 104 6.10 -4.32 7.95
C GLY A 104 6.45 -5.78 8.09
N GLN A 105 6.87 -6.42 7.00
CA GLN A 105 7.36 -7.78 7.03
C GLN A 105 8.64 -7.84 7.88
N ASP A 106 8.76 -8.86 8.73
CA ASP A 106 9.95 -9.01 9.56
C ASP A 106 11.14 -9.51 8.75
N GLU A 107 12.34 -9.34 9.31
CA GLU A 107 13.59 -9.74 8.67
C GLU A 107 13.65 -11.24 8.43
N LYS A 108 13.19 -12.02 9.39
CA LYS A 108 13.32 -13.48 9.37
C LYS A 108 12.57 -14.12 8.19
N SER A 109 11.41 -13.59 7.82
CA SER A 109 10.62 -14.12 6.73
C SER A 109 10.84 -13.42 5.40
N ALA A 110 11.57 -12.29 5.38
CA ALA A 110 11.79 -11.53 4.15
C ALA A 110 12.92 -12.13 3.31
N ILE A 111 12.67 -12.30 2.02
CA ILE A 111 13.71 -12.72 1.07
C ILE A 111 14.73 -11.59 0.93
N VAL A 112 14.25 -10.34 0.79
CA VAL A 112 15.09 -9.14 0.77
C VAL A 112 14.54 -8.16 1.79
N TYR A 113 15.27 -8.00 2.89
CA TYR A 113 14.89 -7.09 3.97
C TYR A 113 15.48 -5.70 3.72
N GLY A 114 15.08 -5.08 2.60
CA GLY A 114 15.51 -3.72 2.22
C GLY A 114 14.43 -2.70 2.55
N MET A 115 13.35 -2.70 1.80
CA MET A 115 12.24 -1.78 2.01
C MET A 115 11.65 -1.89 3.42
N PRO A 116 11.34 -3.08 3.93
CA PRO A 116 10.82 -3.19 5.29
C PRO A 116 11.80 -2.71 6.36
N ARG A 117 13.10 -2.94 6.15
CA ARG A 117 14.13 -2.50 7.10
C ARG A 117 14.18 -0.97 7.18
N VAL A 118 14.25 -0.31 6.04
CA VAL A 118 14.30 1.16 6.02
C VAL A 118 13.04 1.74 6.67
N ALA A 119 11.88 1.18 6.37
CA ALA A 119 10.62 1.62 6.97
C ALA A 119 10.63 1.43 8.48
N TRP A 120 11.14 0.30 8.97
CA TRP A 120 11.26 0.04 10.40
C TRP A 120 12.19 1.05 11.07
N GLU A 121 13.36 1.28 10.48
CA GLU A 121 14.35 2.22 11.02
C GLU A 121 13.86 3.66 11.06
N LEU A 122 13.01 4.06 10.12
CA LEU A 122 12.39 5.38 10.10
C LEU A 122 11.21 5.54 11.08
N GLY A 123 10.82 4.47 11.75
CA GLY A 123 9.66 4.51 12.62
C GLY A 123 8.34 4.49 11.88
N ALA A 124 8.35 4.06 10.63
CA ALA A 124 7.15 3.99 9.81
C ALA A 124 6.27 2.79 10.14
N VAL A 125 6.84 1.74 10.72
CA VAL A 125 6.16 0.46 10.97
C VAL A 125 5.80 0.36 12.46
N GLN A 126 4.52 0.19 12.74
CA GLN A 126 4.07 -0.03 14.12
C GLN A 126 4.31 -1.45 14.59
N LYS A 127 4.18 -2.42 13.69
CA LYS A 127 4.32 -3.83 14.04
C LYS A 127 4.97 -4.59 12.90
N GLN A 128 6.00 -5.36 13.25
CA GLN A 128 6.62 -6.29 12.32
C GLN A 128 5.88 -7.62 12.36
N VAL A 129 5.62 -8.18 11.20
CA VAL A 129 4.80 -9.40 11.06
C VAL A 129 5.50 -10.36 10.12
N ALA A 130 5.54 -11.64 10.49
CA ALA A 130 6.05 -12.68 9.62
C ALA A 130 5.11 -12.87 8.43
N LEU A 131 5.68 -13.25 7.28
CA LEU A 131 4.91 -13.39 6.05
C LEU A 131 3.69 -14.32 6.22
N ASP A 132 3.86 -15.44 6.91
CA ASP A 132 2.80 -16.43 7.11
C ASP A 132 1.69 -15.94 8.07
N LYS A 133 1.88 -14.83 8.74
CA LYS A 133 0.90 -14.21 9.64
C LYS A 133 0.32 -12.92 9.09
N MET A 134 0.83 -12.43 7.97
CA MET A 134 0.47 -11.11 7.46
C MET A 134 -1.02 -11.02 7.11
N ALA A 135 -1.56 -12.01 6.41
CA ALA A 135 -2.98 -12.00 6.03
C ALA A 135 -3.91 -11.97 7.25
N GLU A 136 -3.60 -12.76 8.28
CA GLU A 136 -4.34 -12.75 9.54
C GLU A 136 -4.34 -11.37 10.21
N GLU A 137 -3.17 -10.78 10.28
CA GLU A 137 -2.99 -9.48 10.92
C GLU A 137 -3.76 -8.39 10.17
N ILE A 138 -3.67 -8.37 8.85
CA ILE A 138 -4.41 -7.42 8.02
C ILE A 138 -5.92 -7.56 8.24
N SER A 139 -6.42 -8.81 8.18
CA SER A 139 -7.84 -9.07 8.37
C SER A 139 -8.32 -8.64 9.76
N SER A 140 -7.54 -8.93 10.79
CA SER A 140 -7.86 -8.55 12.17
C SER A 140 -7.98 -7.03 12.32
N LEU A 141 -7.02 -6.29 11.79
CA LEU A 141 -7.02 -4.83 11.88
C LEU A 141 -8.15 -4.21 11.04
N ALA A 142 -8.42 -4.76 9.87
CA ALA A 142 -9.50 -4.27 9.00
C ALA A 142 -10.86 -4.44 9.69
N ILE A 143 -11.12 -5.59 10.30
CA ILE A 143 -12.38 -5.85 11.02
C ILE A 143 -12.50 -4.98 12.26
N SER A 144 -11.40 -4.81 13.02
CA SER A 144 -11.42 -4.07 14.29
C SER A 144 -11.60 -2.57 14.13
N ASN A 145 -11.14 -2.01 12.99
CA ASN A 145 -11.05 -0.56 12.79
C ASN A 145 -12.01 -0.01 11.74
N TYR A 146 -12.67 -0.87 11.02
CA TYR A 146 -13.61 -0.49 9.98
C TYR A 146 -14.87 -1.35 10.05
#